data_c6afde9eaa107a414788e1a3ee76d9ac
#
_entry.id   c6afde9eaa107a414788e1a3ee76d9ac
#
_cell.length_a   1.000
_cell.length_b   1.000
_cell.length_c   1.000
_cell.angle_alpha   90.00
_cell.angle_beta   90.00
_cell.angle_gamma   90.00
#
_symmetry.space_group_name_H-M   'P 1'
#
loop_
_entity.id
_entity.type
_entity.pdbx_description
1 polymer ?
#
loop_
_entity_poly.entity_id
_entity_poly.type
_entity_poly.pdbx_seq_one_letter_code
_entity_poly.pdbx_strand_id
1 'polypeptide(L)'
;MLFRSLRREPMIFAAYAMAVMLAGWGLVGFRMDYGSVWLVWLLLVVIVTDIAGYFAGRLIGGPKFWPRVSPKKTWAGVIAGWIGAAVVGVIFLRFTTAGPDLPWISAALSLASQMGDVAESAIKRRMGVKDSSRLIPGHGGLLDRFDGILGAALLMLLVAQLVVVPEVRL
;
A
#
# COMPACT_ATOMS: atom_id res chain seq x y z
N MET A 1 -12.62 13.08 -11.26
CA MET A 1 -13.67 13.35 -10.27
C MET A 1 -13.07 13.77 -8.94
N LEU A 2 -12.25 12.96 -8.29
CA LEU A 2 -11.66 13.24 -6.97
C LEU A 2 -10.92 14.60 -6.94
N PHE A 3 -9.99 14.86 -7.84
CA PHE A 3 -9.24 16.11 -7.87
C PHE A 3 -10.10 17.37 -8.09
N ARG A 4 -11.20 17.25 -8.83
CA ARG A 4 -12.14 18.37 -9.00
C ARG A 4 -12.92 18.65 -7.72
N SER A 5 -13.26 17.62 -6.96
CA SER A 5 -13.97 17.74 -5.67
C SER A 5 -13.02 18.21 -4.58
N LEU A 6 -11.77 17.74 -4.57
CA LEU A 6 -10.73 18.13 -3.60
C LEU A 6 -10.36 19.62 -3.67
N ARG A 7 -10.58 20.29 -4.80
CA ARG A 7 -10.38 21.76 -4.90
C ARG A 7 -11.24 22.56 -3.90
N ARG A 8 -12.31 21.95 -3.38
CA ARG A 8 -13.13 22.54 -2.32
C ARG A 8 -12.51 22.44 -0.93
N GLU A 9 -11.53 21.55 -0.74
CA GLU A 9 -10.78 21.35 0.50
C GLU A 9 -9.27 21.40 0.22
N PRO A 10 -8.69 22.60 0.09
CA PRO A 10 -7.32 22.78 -0.41
C PRO A 10 -6.26 22.09 0.46
N MET A 11 -6.46 22.00 1.77
CA MET A 11 -5.51 21.33 2.67
C MET A 11 -5.47 19.81 2.43
N ILE A 12 -6.62 19.15 2.25
CA ILE A 12 -6.68 17.73 1.94
C ILE A 12 -6.08 17.47 0.56
N PHE A 13 -6.38 18.34 -0.41
CA PHE A 13 -5.79 18.27 -1.74
C PHE A 13 -4.26 18.38 -1.68
N ALA A 14 -3.73 19.37 -0.97
CA ALA A 14 -2.29 19.58 -0.85
C ALA A 14 -1.60 18.39 -0.16
N ALA A 15 -2.16 17.90 0.96
CA ALA A 15 -1.62 16.76 1.67
C ALA A 15 -1.62 15.48 0.82
N TYR A 16 -2.71 15.21 0.11
CA TYR A 16 -2.80 14.03 -0.76
C TYR A 16 -1.86 14.13 -1.97
N ALA A 17 -1.80 15.30 -2.62
CA ALA A 17 -0.89 15.54 -3.73
C ALA A 17 0.58 15.39 -3.28
N MET A 18 0.93 15.94 -2.12
CA MET A 18 2.26 15.80 -1.53
C MET A 18 2.59 14.33 -1.25
N ALA A 19 1.67 13.55 -0.69
CA ALA A 19 1.86 12.12 -0.44
C ALA A 19 2.14 11.35 -1.74
N VAL A 20 1.38 11.63 -2.81
CA VAL A 20 1.59 11.01 -4.13
C VAL A 20 2.96 11.39 -4.70
N MET A 21 3.34 12.67 -4.63
CA MET A 21 4.65 13.14 -5.13
C MET A 21 5.81 12.54 -4.34
N LEU A 22 5.72 12.52 -3.01
CA LEU A 22 6.75 11.93 -2.14
C LEU A 22 6.89 10.42 -2.39
N ALA A 23 5.79 9.68 -2.50
CA ALA A 23 5.85 8.26 -2.80
C ALA A 23 6.46 7.99 -4.18
N GLY A 24 6.07 8.73 -5.22
CA GLY A 24 6.61 8.58 -6.56
C GLY A 24 8.10 8.92 -6.62
N TRP A 25 8.49 10.07 -6.08
CA TRP A 25 9.90 10.48 -6.00
C TRP A 25 10.73 9.47 -5.19
N GLY A 26 10.21 9.05 -4.03
CA GLY A 26 10.88 8.11 -3.17
C GLY A 26 11.07 6.73 -3.79
N LEU A 27 10.07 6.21 -4.54
CA LEU A 27 10.20 4.94 -5.25
C LEU A 27 11.30 5.00 -6.32
N VAL A 28 11.41 6.13 -7.04
CA VAL A 28 12.47 6.33 -8.04
C VAL A 28 13.84 6.38 -7.35
N GLY A 29 14.00 7.21 -6.31
CA GLY A 29 15.24 7.31 -5.54
C GLY A 29 15.63 5.94 -4.95
N PHE A 30 14.68 5.27 -4.31
CA PHE A 30 14.92 3.95 -3.71
C PHE A 30 15.40 2.91 -4.74
N ARG A 31 14.83 2.93 -5.95
CA ARG A 31 15.31 2.07 -7.04
C ARG A 31 16.74 2.41 -7.45
N MET A 32 17.08 3.69 -7.52
CA MET A 32 18.42 4.13 -7.95
C MET A 32 19.48 3.79 -6.90
N ASP A 33 19.14 3.93 -5.63
CA ASP A 33 20.07 3.73 -4.52
C ASP A 33 20.25 2.24 -4.17
N TYR A 34 19.19 1.44 -4.20
CA TYR A 34 19.17 0.05 -3.69
C TYR A 34 18.84 -1.01 -4.74
N GLY A 35 18.48 -0.62 -5.95
CA GLY A 35 18.17 -1.54 -7.05
C GLY A 35 16.70 -1.93 -7.17
N SER A 36 16.39 -2.65 -8.26
CA SER A 36 15.01 -3.01 -8.61
C SER A 36 14.43 -4.15 -7.76
N VAL A 37 15.26 -4.96 -7.12
CA VAL A 37 14.83 -6.10 -6.28
C VAL A 37 13.87 -5.66 -5.18
N TRP A 38 14.18 -4.54 -4.54
CA TRP A 38 13.36 -3.99 -3.47
C TRP A 38 12.03 -3.43 -3.93
N LEU A 39 11.96 -2.92 -5.16
CA LEU A 39 10.68 -2.54 -5.76
C LEU A 39 9.81 -3.76 -6.06
N VAL A 40 10.42 -4.82 -6.59
CA VAL A 40 9.72 -6.09 -6.82
C VAL A 40 9.20 -6.67 -5.51
N TRP A 41 10.03 -6.64 -4.44
CA TRP A 41 9.60 -7.05 -3.11
C TRP A 41 8.42 -6.23 -2.61
N LEU A 42 8.48 -4.89 -2.68
CA LEU A 42 7.37 -4.01 -2.27
C LEU A 42 6.08 -4.35 -3.03
N LEU A 43 6.17 -4.49 -4.36
CA LEU A 43 5.01 -4.84 -5.19
C LEU A 43 4.43 -6.20 -4.80
N LEU A 44 5.28 -7.20 -4.57
CA LEU A 44 4.83 -8.53 -4.14
C LEU A 44 4.18 -8.49 -2.76
N VAL A 45 4.71 -7.72 -1.81
CA VAL A 45 4.09 -7.51 -0.50
C VAL A 45 2.69 -6.95 -0.66
N VAL A 46 2.49 -5.91 -1.48
CA VAL A 46 1.18 -5.29 -1.70
C VAL A 46 0.23 -6.27 -2.40
N ILE A 47 0.66 -6.91 -3.49
CA ILE A 47 -0.16 -7.87 -4.25
C ILE A 47 -0.59 -9.05 -3.37
N VAL A 48 0.34 -9.63 -2.61
CA VAL A 48 0.02 -10.77 -1.72
C VAL A 48 -0.89 -10.33 -0.58
N THR A 49 -0.72 -9.12 -0.06
CA THR A 49 -1.63 -8.54 0.94
C THR A 49 -3.07 -8.49 0.42
N ASP A 50 -3.26 -7.98 -0.79
CA ASP A 50 -4.59 -7.85 -1.39
C ASP A 50 -5.22 -9.19 -1.72
N ILE A 51 -4.44 -10.11 -2.31
CA ILE A 51 -4.91 -11.47 -2.65
C ILE A 51 -5.28 -12.24 -1.38
N ALA A 52 -4.38 -12.32 -0.40
CA ALA A 52 -4.62 -13.03 0.85
C ALA A 52 -5.79 -12.40 1.62
N GLY A 53 -5.83 -11.06 1.66
CA GLY A 53 -6.92 -10.31 2.28
C GLY A 53 -8.27 -10.58 1.65
N TYR A 54 -8.34 -10.64 0.31
CA TYR A 54 -9.55 -10.95 -0.42
C TYR A 54 -10.05 -12.38 -0.13
N PHE A 55 -9.17 -13.37 -0.28
CA PHE A 55 -9.56 -14.78 -0.09
C PHE A 55 -9.93 -15.08 1.37
N ALA A 56 -9.12 -14.67 2.34
CA ALA A 56 -9.42 -14.89 3.75
C ALA A 56 -10.67 -14.10 4.18
N GLY A 57 -10.82 -12.86 3.73
CA GLY A 57 -12.01 -12.07 4.01
C GLY A 57 -13.29 -12.68 3.46
N ARG A 58 -13.21 -13.39 2.32
CA ARG A 58 -14.35 -14.06 1.70
C ARG A 58 -14.64 -15.42 2.31
N LEU A 59 -13.62 -16.22 2.62
CA LEU A 59 -13.77 -17.60 3.10
C LEU A 59 -14.04 -17.66 4.60
N ILE A 60 -13.33 -16.87 5.39
CA ILE A 60 -13.45 -16.84 6.85
C ILE A 60 -14.50 -15.81 7.29
N GLY A 61 -14.53 -14.64 6.61
CA GLY A 61 -15.43 -13.55 6.95
C GLY A 61 -15.13 -12.91 8.30
N GLY A 62 -16.17 -12.75 9.15
CA GLY A 62 -16.03 -12.20 10.49
C GLY A 62 -16.24 -10.69 10.58
N PRO A 63 -15.83 -10.06 11.71
CA PRO A 63 -16.05 -8.66 11.97
C PRO A 63 -15.37 -7.76 10.95
N LYS A 64 -16.05 -6.66 10.60
CA LYS A 64 -15.53 -5.68 9.64
C LYS A 64 -14.40 -4.86 10.25
N PHE A 65 -13.36 -4.61 9.47
CA PHE A 65 -12.21 -3.81 9.91
C PHE A 65 -12.59 -2.34 10.10
N TRP A 66 -13.22 -1.73 9.10
CA TRP A 66 -13.66 -0.33 9.15
C TRP A 66 -15.00 -0.12 8.42
N PRO A 67 -16.14 -0.43 9.05
CA PRO A 67 -17.47 -0.47 8.39
C PRO A 67 -17.86 0.80 7.66
N ARG A 68 -17.54 1.98 8.25
CA ARG A 68 -17.93 3.29 7.71
C ARG A 68 -17.18 3.70 6.44
N VAL A 69 -15.95 3.22 6.26
CA VAL A 69 -15.07 3.62 5.16
C VAL A 69 -14.95 2.52 4.12
N SER A 70 -14.67 1.30 4.56
CA SER A 70 -14.49 0.12 3.70
C SER A 70 -15.31 -1.07 4.25
N PRO A 71 -16.61 -1.16 3.92
CA PRO A 71 -17.51 -2.17 4.48
C PRO A 71 -17.19 -3.61 4.03
N LYS A 72 -16.33 -3.78 3.03
CA LYS A 72 -15.92 -5.10 2.53
C LYS A 72 -14.74 -5.69 3.28
N LYS A 73 -13.84 -4.87 3.86
CA LYS A 73 -12.65 -5.35 4.59
C LYS A 73 -13.03 -5.99 5.92
N THR A 74 -12.46 -7.17 6.20
CA THR A 74 -12.64 -7.93 7.45
C THR A 74 -11.31 -8.07 8.20
N TRP A 75 -11.36 -8.27 9.51
CA TRP A 75 -10.16 -8.53 10.31
C TRP A 75 -9.43 -9.80 9.88
N ALA A 76 -10.16 -10.84 9.50
CA ALA A 76 -9.55 -12.05 8.95
C ALA A 76 -8.71 -11.77 7.70
N GLY A 77 -9.24 -10.93 6.80
CA GLY A 77 -8.51 -10.51 5.60
C GLY A 77 -7.28 -9.65 5.93
N VAL A 78 -7.39 -8.74 6.89
CA VAL A 78 -6.28 -7.88 7.34
C VAL A 78 -5.13 -8.73 7.88
N ILE A 79 -5.40 -9.65 8.79
CA ILE A 79 -4.40 -10.53 9.41
C ILE A 79 -3.77 -11.47 8.37
N ALA A 80 -4.59 -12.04 7.48
CA ALA A 80 -4.09 -12.89 6.40
C ALA A 80 -3.13 -12.11 5.45
N GLY A 81 -3.41 -10.84 5.19
CA GLY A 81 -2.50 -9.95 4.47
C GLY A 81 -1.15 -9.83 5.15
N TRP A 82 -1.11 -9.59 6.47
CA TRP A 82 0.14 -9.50 7.24
C TRP A 82 0.95 -10.79 7.21
N ILE A 83 0.27 -11.93 7.39
CA ILE A 83 0.92 -13.26 7.32
C ILE A 83 1.50 -13.49 5.92
N GLY A 84 0.72 -13.23 4.87
CA GLY A 84 1.18 -13.36 3.48
C GLY A 84 2.39 -12.47 3.18
N ALA A 85 2.36 -11.23 3.62
CA ALA A 85 3.47 -10.30 3.49
C ALA A 85 4.73 -10.76 4.24
N ALA A 86 4.57 -11.28 5.47
CA ALA A 86 5.68 -11.84 6.23
C ALA A 86 6.33 -13.04 5.51
N VAL A 87 5.51 -13.91 4.90
CA VAL A 87 6.00 -15.02 4.06
C VAL A 87 6.81 -14.50 2.88
N VAL A 88 6.37 -13.45 2.19
CA VAL A 88 7.16 -12.79 1.13
C VAL A 88 8.51 -12.33 1.70
N GLY A 89 8.52 -11.69 2.88
CA GLY A 89 9.77 -11.29 3.56
C GLY A 89 10.70 -12.47 3.82
N VAL A 90 10.17 -13.59 4.33
CA VAL A 90 10.97 -14.81 4.55
C VAL A 90 11.55 -15.36 3.25
N ILE A 91 10.79 -15.35 2.16
CA ILE A 91 11.27 -15.78 0.85
C ILE A 91 12.43 -14.89 0.38
N PHE A 92 12.29 -13.57 0.53
CA PHE A 92 13.36 -12.64 0.11
C PHE A 92 14.64 -12.73 0.95
N LEU A 93 14.58 -13.20 2.20
CA LEU A 93 15.78 -13.52 2.99
C LEU A 93 16.66 -14.62 2.33
N ARG A 94 16.11 -15.44 1.44
CA ARG A 94 16.88 -16.48 0.71
C ARG A 94 17.66 -15.92 -0.47
N PHE A 95 17.27 -14.76 -0.97
CA PHE A 95 17.80 -14.16 -2.21
C PHE A 95 18.53 -12.84 -1.96
N THR A 96 18.48 -12.32 -0.75
CA THR A 96 19.08 -11.03 -0.38
C THR A 96 19.92 -11.17 0.89
N THR A 97 20.77 -10.18 1.13
CA THR A 97 21.56 -10.06 2.36
C THR A 97 20.87 -9.22 3.42
N ALA A 98 19.52 -9.11 3.34
CA ALA A 98 18.72 -8.37 4.31
C ALA A 98 18.79 -9.01 5.70
N GLY A 99 18.59 -8.17 6.73
CA GLY A 99 18.53 -8.63 8.11
C GLY A 99 17.27 -9.47 8.42
N PRO A 100 17.25 -10.17 9.56
CA PRO A 100 16.16 -11.04 9.99
C PRO A 100 14.85 -10.27 10.24
N ASP A 101 14.89 -8.94 10.23
CA ASP A 101 13.73 -8.06 10.43
C ASP A 101 12.85 -7.93 9.19
N LEU A 102 13.32 -8.38 8.00
CA LEU A 102 12.60 -8.24 6.74
C LEU A 102 11.16 -8.78 6.77
N PRO A 103 10.83 -9.93 7.39
CA PRO A 103 9.44 -10.40 7.50
C PRO A 103 8.55 -9.45 8.31
N TRP A 104 9.07 -8.85 9.38
CA TRP A 104 8.35 -7.88 10.19
C TRP A 104 8.13 -6.56 9.46
N ILE A 105 9.15 -6.10 8.73
CA ILE A 105 9.05 -4.93 7.86
C ILE A 105 8.01 -5.19 6.76
N SER A 106 7.99 -6.40 6.17
CA SER A 106 6.98 -6.78 5.17
C SER A 106 5.56 -6.75 5.74
N ALA A 107 5.36 -7.25 6.97
CA ALA A 107 4.07 -7.17 7.65
C ALA A 107 3.66 -5.72 7.96
N ALA A 108 4.60 -4.87 8.38
CA ALA A 108 4.35 -3.45 8.59
C ALA A 108 4.00 -2.72 7.29
N LEU A 109 4.66 -3.05 6.17
CA LEU A 109 4.32 -2.52 4.84
C LEU A 109 2.93 -2.97 4.38
N SER A 110 2.55 -4.22 4.69
CA SER A 110 1.18 -4.71 4.44
C SER A 110 0.14 -3.88 5.21
N LEU A 111 0.39 -3.58 6.48
CA LEU A 111 -0.48 -2.69 7.26
C LEU A 111 -0.54 -1.30 6.63
N ALA A 112 0.60 -0.72 6.24
CA ALA A 112 0.65 0.60 5.61
C ALA A 112 -0.09 0.61 4.25
N SER A 113 0.03 -0.45 3.45
CA SER A 113 -0.73 -0.63 2.22
C SER A 113 -2.24 -0.62 2.49
N GLN A 114 -2.68 -1.39 3.48
CA GLN A 114 -4.10 -1.44 3.86
C GLN A 114 -4.61 -0.10 4.40
N MET A 115 -3.77 0.66 5.10
CA MET A 115 -4.09 2.01 5.57
C MET A 115 -4.14 3.02 4.43
N GLY A 116 -3.28 2.90 3.41
CA GLY A 116 -3.31 3.71 2.20
C GLY A 116 -4.66 3.61 1.49
N ASP A 117 -5.14 2.38 1.23
CA ASP A 117 -6.46 2.14 0.65
C ASP A 117 -7.61 2.67 1.54
N VAL A 118 -7.53 2.48 2.87
CA VAL A 118 -8.52 3.03 3.80
C VAL A 118 -8.50 4.56 3.76
N ALA A 119 -7.34 5.19 3.74
CA ALA A 119 -7.21 6.65 3.71
C ALA A 119 -7.78 7.21 2.40
N GLU A 120 -7.44 6.63 1.24
CA GLU A 120 -8.03 7.05 -0.04
C GLU A 120 -9.53 6.83 -0.06
N SER A 121 -10.01 5.70 0.43
CA SER A 121 -11.44 5.42 0.56
C SER A 121 -12.14 6.45 1.44
N ALA A 122 -11.55 6.85 2.57
CA ALA A 122 -12.09 7.88 3.45
C ALA A 122 -12.19 9.24 2.75
N ILE A 123 -11.14 9.65 2.03
CA ILE A 123 -11.13 10.88 1.22
C ILE A 123 -12.24 10.83 0.17
N LYS A 124 -12.37 9.73 -0.57
CA LYS A 124 -13.43 9.55 -1.58
C LYS A 124 -14.84 9.70 -0.96
N ARG A 125 -15.09 9.08 0.20
CA ARG A 125 -16.38 9.19 0.90
C ARG A 125 -16.66 10.62 1.36
N ARG A 126 -15.66 11.31 1.90
CA ARG A 126 -15.79 12.71 2.31
C ARG A 126 -16.11 13.62 1.13
N MET A 127 -15.55 13.35 -0.04
CA MET A 127 -15.81 14.11 -1.27
C MET A 127 -17.09 13.70 -2.00
N GLY A 128 -17.86 12.74 -1.48
CA GLY A 128 -19.08 12.25 -2.10
C GLY A 128 -18.86 11.51 -3.42
N VAL A 129 -17.64 10.99 -3.64
CA VAL A 129 -17.29 10.22 -4.84
C VAL A 129 -16.93 8.78 -4.45
N LYS A 130 -17.06 7.86 -5.41
CA LYS A 130 -16.70 6.46 -5.22
C LYS A 130 -15.34 6.14 -5.85
N ASP A 131 -15.11 6.65 -7.04
CA ASP A 131 -13.90 6.38 -7.82
C ASP A 131 -13.10 7.68 -8.02
N SER A 132 -11.78 7.58 -8.05
CA SER A 132 -10.89 8.75 -8.20
C SER A 132 -11.06 9.43 -9.56
N SER A 133 -11.31 8.64 -10.60
CA SER A 133 -11.61 9.12 -11.96
C SER A 133 -12.36 8.06 -12.76
N ARG A 134 -12.66 8.36 -14.04
CA ARG A 134 -13.21 7.40 -15.02
C ARG A 134 -12.21 7.10 -16.12
N LEU A 135 -10.92 7.16 -15.79
CA LEU A 135 -9.85 7.01 -16.79
C LEU A 135 -9.82 5.59 -17.35
N ILE A 136 -10.08 4.59 -16.52
CA ILE A 136 -10.09 3.18 -16.92
C ILE A 136 -11.56 2.72 -16.99
N PRO A 137 -12.12 2.48 -18.20
CA PRO A 137 -13.51 2.06 -18.35
C PRO A 137 -13.81 0.79 -17.53
N GLY A 138 -14.85 0.83 -16.69
CA GLY A 138 -15.27 -0.28 -15.83
C GLY A 138 -14.39 -0.55 -14.60
N HIS A 139 -13.25 0.14 -14.44
CA HIS A 139 -12.26 -0.13 -13.37
C HIS A 139 -11.91 1.09 -12.51
N GLY A 140 -12.55 2.25 -12.71
CA GLY A 140 -12.29 3.45 -11.93
C GLY A 140 -11.06 4.25 -12.39
N GLY A 141 -10.38 4.90 -11.48
CA GLY A 141 -9.19 5.70 -11.74
C GLY A 141 -7.88 4.96 -11.52
N LEU A 142 -6.80 5.52 -12.05
CA LEU A 142 -5.45 5.02 -11.85
C LEU A 142 -5.07 4.98 -10.36
N LEU A 143 -5.41 6.04 -9.60
CA LEU A 143 -5.12 6.14 -8.18
C LEU A 143 -5.83 5.05 -7.37
N ASP A 144 -7.04 4.64 -7.76
CA ASP A 144 -7.77 3.54 -7.12
C ASP A 144 -7.05 2.17 -7.23
N ARG A 145 -5.96 2.10 -7.99
CA ARG A 145 -5.11 0.91 -8.17
C ARG A 145 -3.77 1.01 -7.48
N PHE A 146 -3.36 2.22 -7.14
CA PHE A 146 -2.07 2.49 -6.52
C PHE A 146 -2.17 2.97 -5.07
N ASP A 147 -3.39 3.01 -4.51
CA ASP A 147 -3.67 3.44 -3.15
C ASP A 147 -2.89 2.64 -2.10
N GLY A 148 -2.88 1.32 -2.23
CA GLY A 148 -2.08 0.43 -1.37
C GLY A 148 -0.57 0.62 -1.57
N ILE A 149 -0.13 0.77 -2.81
CA ILE A 149 1.29 1.02 -3.11
C ILE A 149 1.73 2.36 -2.52
N LEU A 150 0.88 3.38 -2.57
CA LEU A 150 1.15 4.70 -2.00
C LEU A 150 1.43 4.60 -0.50
N GLY A 151 0.57 3.91 0.25
CA GLY A 151 0.75 3.71 1.69
C GLY A 151 2.03 2.92 2.01
N ALA A 152 2.28 1.83 1.29
CA ALA A 152 3.48 1.01 1.46
C ALA A 152 4.76 1.80 1.11
N ALA A 153 4.76 2.57 0.01
CA ALA A 153 5.91 3.37 -0.41
C ALA A 153 6.29 4.44 0.62
N LEU A 154 5.30 5.14 1.18
CA LEU A 154 5.56 6.14 2.22
C LEU A 154 6.18 5.52 3.48
N LEU A 155 5.68 4.36 3.92
CA LEU A 155 6.31 3.67 5.05
C LEU A 155 7.70 3.15 4.70
N MET A 156 7.90 2.61 3.49
CA MET A 156 9.22 2.15 3.05
C MET A 156 10.27 3.26 3.09
N LEU A 157 9.90 4.49 2.69
CA LEU A 157 10.80 5.64 2.77
C LEU A 157 11.21 5.96 4.22
N LEU A 158 10.27 5.84 5.16
CA LEU A 158 10.56 6.01 6.59
C LEU A 158 11.46 4.90 7.12
N VAL A 159 11.16 3.65 6.78
CA VAL A 159 11.95 2.48 7.21
C VAL A 159 13.36 2.54 6.67
N ALA A 160 13.55 2.98 5.43
CA ALA A 160 14.87 3.14 4.81
C ALA A 160 15.79 4.15 5.53
N GLN A 161 15.23 5.04 6.35
CA GLN A 161 16.02 5.94 7.21
C GLN A 161 16.46 5.28 8.54
N LEU A 162 15.83 4.17 8.92
CA LEU A 162 16.02 3.52 10.21
C LEU A 162 16.80 2.20 10.10
N VAL A 163 16.76 1.57 8.94
CA VAL A 163 17.34 0.25 8.68
C VAL A 163 18.34 0.35 7.55
N VAL A 164 19.48 -0.34 7.69
CA VAL A 164 20.43 -0.46 6.59
C VAL A 164 19.84 -1.34 5.50
N VAL A 165 19.55 -0.74 4.36
CA VAL A 165 19.03 -1.44 3.19
C VAL A 165 20.21 -1.95 2.37
N PRO A 166 20.39 -3.26 2.18
CA PRO A 166 21.49 -3.77 1.39
C PRO A 166 21.28 -3.46 -0.10
N GLU A 167 22.34 -3.04 -0.77
CA GLU A 167 22.33 -2.83 -2.21
C GLU A 167 22.29 -4.18 -2.92
N VAL A 168 21.22 -4.43 -3.67
CA VAL A 168 21.08 -5.62 -4.51
C VAL A 168 20.87 -5.16 -5.95
N ARG A 169 21.86 -5.35 -6.79
CA ARG A 169 21.80 -5.09 -8.24
C ARG A 169 21.69 -6.43 -8.96
N LEU A 170 20.61 -6.60 -9.70
CA LEU A 170 20.44 -7.67 -10.68
C LEU A 170 20.93 -7.20 -12.03
#